data_93b90825465e3434842eec7166dd5049
#
_entry.id   93b90825465e3434842eec7166dd5049
#
_cell.length_a   1.000
_cell.length_b   1.000
_cell.length_c   1.000
_cell.angle_alpha   90.00
_cell.angle_beta   90.00
_cell.angle_gamma   90.00
#
_symmetry.space_group_name_H-M   'P 1'
#
loop_
_entity.id
_entity.type
_entity.pdbx_description
1 polymer ?
#
loop_
_entity_poly.entity_id
_entity_poly.type
_entity_poly.pdbx_seq_one_letter_code
_entity_poly.pdbx_strand_id
1 'polypeptide(L)'
;MKAITLCKRKGELLMAELQKGLEGVIAAETKISSIIDSQLTYSGYDIDDLAENAQFEEIMFLLWNYRLPTQEELEELKEKLKQYMTLNPRVYKHFEEYATDDVHPMTALRTSVSYIAHFDPDAEEETDESRKDRAIRIQAKIASLVTAFSRVREGKEPVKPNSDLSYAANFLYMLKGELPSDTEVEAFNKALILHADHELNASAFTARCAVSSLSDMYSGIVAAIGSLKGPLHGGANEQVMKMLSEVKSLDEVDNYLDKKLANKEKIMGFGHRVYKEGDPRAKYLKEMSRKITSETGHNELYEISLAIEKRMHDEKGLIPNVDFFSATVYHSMEIPHDIFTPIFA
;
A
#
# COMPACT_ATOMS: atom_id res chain seq x y z
N MET A 1 17.93 6.06 -27.76
CA MET A 1 19.38 6.35 -27.61
C MET A 1 19.93 5.34 -26.60
N LYS A 2 20.88 4.48 -27.02
CA LYS A 2 21.57 3.57 -26.10
C LYS A 2 22.68 4.38 -25.40
N ALA A 3 22.56 4.59 -24.11
CA ALA A 3 23.66 5.15 -23.33
C ALA A 3 24.74 4.07 -23.19
N ILE A 4 25.94 4.34 -23.69
CA ILE A 4 27.09 3.44 -23.57
C ILE A 4 27.96 4.01 -22.46
N THR A 5 28.07 3.31 -21.33
CA THR A 5 29.04 3.65 -20.29
C THR A 5 30.34 2.89 -20.59
N LEU A 6 31.39 3.64 -20.93
CA LEU A 6 32.72 3.11 -21.20
C LEU A 6 33.51 3.05 -19.89
N CYS A 7 33.78 1.86 -19.37
CA CYS A 7 34.73 1.66 -18.27
C CYS A 7 36.05 1.11 -18.85
N LYS A 8 37.16 1.86 -18.68
CA LYS A 8 38.47 1.49 -19.17
C LYS A 8 39.27 0.81 -18.03
N ARG A 9 39.51 -0.47 -18.16
CA ARG A 9 40.51 -1.17 -17.34
C ARG A 9 41.55 -1.84 -18.27
N LYS A 10 42.81 -1.41 -18.19
CA LYS A 10 43.97 -2.02 -18.87
C LYS A 10 43.76 -2.39 -20.35
N GLY A 11 43.37 -1.42 -21.17
CA GLY A 11 43.47 -1.56 -22.63
C GLY A 11 42.36 -2.33 -23.34
N GLU A 12 41.44 -2.99 -22.67
CA GLU A 12 40.27 -3.64 -23.25
C GLU A 12 38.98 -2.84 -22.99
N LEU A 13 38.20 -2.62 -24.06
CA LEU A 13 36.87 -2.04 -23.97
C LEU A 13 35.90 -3.17 -23.58
N LEU A 14 35.52 -3.23 -22.31
CA LEU A 14 34.40 -4.08 -21.89
C LEU A 14 33.09 -3.31 -22.18
N MET A 15 32.36 -3.76 -23.20
CA MET A 15 30.97 -3.37 -23.38
C MET A 15 30.11 -4.11 -22.35
N ALA A 16 29.75 -3.44 -21.27
CA ALA A 16 28.72 -3.98 -20.36
C ALA A 16 27.38 -3.89 -21.10
N GLU A 17 26.69 -5.01 -21.31
CA GLU A 17 25.33 -5.02 -21.76
C GLU A 17 24.47 -4.28 -20.73
N LEU A 18 23.76 -3.23 -21.16
CA LEU A 18 22.79 -2.53 -20.34
C LEU A 18 21.62 -3.49 -20.02
N GLN A 19 21.60 -3.98 -18.80
CA GLN A 19 20.46 -4.75 -18.31
C GLN A 19 19.24 -3.84 -18.16
N LYS A 20 18.07 -4.34 -18.51
CA LYS A 20 16.81 -3.61 -18.32
C LYS A 20 16.43 -3.61 -16.82
N GLY A 21 16.72 -2.53 -16.14
CA GLY A 21 16.49 -2.38 -14.72
C GLY A 21 17.52 -3.13 -13.88
N LEU A 22 17.13 -3.60 -12.69
CA LEU A 22 17.97 -4.33 -11.73
C LEU A 22 17.67 -5.83 -11.72
N GLU A 23 17.04 -6.38 -12.76
CA GLU A 23 16.71 -7.79 -12.83
C GLU A 23 18.00 -8.65 -12.81
N GLY A 24 18.08 -9.58 -11.85
CA GLY A 24 19.26 -10.43 -11.65
C GLY A 24 20.45 -9.75 -10.97
N VAL A 25 20.32 -8.50 -10.53
CA VAL A 25 21.34 -7.76 -9.79
C VAL A 25 21.00 -7.70 -8.31
N ILE A 26 21.88 -8.19 -7.44
CA ILE A 26 21.76 -8.03 -5.99
C ILE A 26 22.03 -6.56 -5.67
N ALA A 27 20.97 -5.78 -5.41
CA ALA A 27 21.07 -4.36 -5.12
C ALA A 27 21.30 -4.08 -3.63
N ALA A 28 20.72 -4.89 -2.75
CA ALA A 28 20.84 -4.78 -1.29
C ALA A 28 20.34 -6.06 -0.61
N GLU A 29 20.62 -6.16 0.69
CA GLU A 29 20.06 -7.20 1.56
C GLU A 29 18.96 -6.63 2.43
N THR A 30 17.94 -7.45 2.77
CA THR A 30 16.90 -7.13 3.73
C THR A 30 16.72 -8.26 4.73
N LYS A 31 16.33 -7.91 5.98
CA LYS A 31 15.92 -8.86 7.02
C LYS A 31 14.44 -8.75 7.32
N ILE A 32 13.72 -7.85 6.64
CA ILE A 32 12.34 -7.51 6.94
C ILE A 32 11.40 -8.58 6.38
N SER A 33 11.60 -8.99 5.14
CA SER A 33 10.80 -10.05 4.53
C SER A 33 11.65 -10.94 3.62
N SER A 34 11.14 -12.12 3.32
CA SER A 34 11.73 -13.02 2.33
C SER A 34 10.64 -13.77 1.56
N ILE A 35 10.98 -14.14 0.33
CA ILE A 35 10.15 -14.97 -0.52
C ILE A 35 10.97 -16.17 -0.94
N ILE A 36 10.62 -17.35 -0.42
CA ILE A 36 11.28 -18.62 -0.72
C ILE A 36 10.20 -19.61 -1.16
N ASP A 37 10.35 -20.23 -2.32
CA ASP A 37 9.39 -21.19 -2.87
C ASP A 37 7.94 -20.69 -2.88
N SER A 38 7.76 -19.41 -3.28
CA SER A 38 6.47 -18.69 -3.28
C SER A 38 5.86 -18.45 -1.90
N GLN A 39 6.58 -18.74 -0.82
CA GLN A 39 6.17 -18.44 0.56
C GLN A 39 6.73 -17.09 0.98
N LEU A 40 5.85 -16.15 1.33
CA LEU A 40 6.22 -14.85 1.89
C LEU A 40 6.32 -14.95 3.41
N THR A 41 7.39 -14.42 3.97
CA THR A 41 7.54 -14.29 5.43
C THR A 41 7.91 -12.87 5.82
N TYR A 42 7.45 -12.41 6.98
CA TYR A 42 7.92 -11.20 7.62
C TYR A 42 8.81 -11.56 8.80
N SER A 43 10.10 -11.24 8.71
CA SER A 43 11.12 -11.58 9.71
C SER A 43 11.09 -13.05 10.15
N GLY A 44 10.78 -13.96 9.20
CA GLY A 44 10.69 -15.40 9.41
C GLY A 44 9.32 -15.93 9.85
N TYR A 45 8.34 -15.05 10.11
CA TYR A 45 6.95 -15.45 10.37
C TYR A 45 6.18 -15.59 9.06
N ASP A 46 5.44 -16.67 8.91
CA ASP A 46 4.65 -16.95 7.71
C ASP A 46 3.54 -15.93 7.53
N ILE A 47 3.35 -15.45 6.29
CA ILE A 47 2.29 -14.49 5.97
C ILE A 47 0.89 -15.09 6.23
N ASP A 48 0.72 -16.40 6.08
CA ASP A 48 -0.55 -17.07 6.33
C ASP A 48 -0.92 -16.99 7.83
N ASP A 49 0.04 -17.30 8.71
CA ASP A 49 -0.17 -17.19 10.16
C ASP A 49 -0.44 -15.74 10.59
N LEU A 50 0.30 -14.79 10.01
CA LEU A 50 0.13 -13.37 10.33
C LEU A 50 -1.22 -12.83 9.85
N ALA A 51 -1.66 -13.19 8.66
CA ALA A 51 -2.95 -12.73 8.11
C ALA A 51 -4.15 -13.29 8.88
N GLU A 52 -4.03 -14.47 9.48
CA GLU A 52 -5.11 -15.08 10.25
C GLU A 52 -5.17 -14.61 11.70
N ASN A 53 -4.03 -14.35 12.33
CA ASN A 53 -3.95 -14.23 13.78
C ASN A 53 -3.46 -12.86 14.28
N ALA A 54 -2.85 -12.02 13.42
CA ALA A 54 -2.23 -10.78 13.88
C ALA A 54 -3.13 -9.54 13.68
N GLN A 55 -2.87 -8.52 14.49
CA GLN A 55 -3.32 -7.15 14.24
C GLN A 55 -2.22 -6.38 13.48
N PHE A 56 -2.61 -5.37 12.72
CA PHE A 56 -1.63 -4.60 11.93
C PHE A 56 -0.57 -3.90 12.81
N GLU A 57 -0.94 -3.52 14.04
CA GLU A 57 -0.01 -2.95 15.01
C GLU A 57 1.11 -3.93 15.41
N GLU A 58 0.80 -5.24 15.47
CA GLU A 58 1.80 -6.28 15.70
C GLU A 58 2.75 -6.41 14.52
N ILE A 59 2.24 -6.24 13.29
CA ILE A 59 3.06 -6.23 12.07
C ILE A 59 3.97 -5.00 12.02
N MET A 60 3.47 -3.81 12.36
CA MET A 60 4.32 -2.62 12.48
C MET A 60 5.50 -2.88 13.43
N PHE A 61 5.21 -3.42 14.61
CA PHE A 61 6.25 -3.76 15.58
C PHE A 61 7.24 -4.80 15.04
N LEU A 62 6.72 -5.86 14.42
CA LEU A 62 7.51 -6.94 13.83
C LEU A 62 8.50 -6.42 12.78
N LEU A 63 8.04 -5.58 11.85
CA LEU A 63 8.88 -5.06 10.77
C LEU A 63 9.98 -4.11 11.27
N TRP A 64 9.73 -3.40 12.40
CA TRP A 64 10.72 -2.49 12.99
C TRP A 64 11.68 -3.18 13.96
N ASN A 65 11.27 -4.29 14.61
CA ASN A 65 12.04 -4.94 15.67
C ASN A 65 12.44 -6.38 15.35
N TYR A 66 12.04 -6.93 14.19
CA TYR A 66 12.34 -8.30 13.71
C TYR A 66 11.80 -9.41 14.62
N ARG A 67 10.83 -9.13 15.46
CA ARG A 67 10.09 -10.06 16.33
C ARG A 67 8.71 -9.52 16.67
N LEU A 68 7.81 -10.39 17.04
CA LEU A 68 6.51 -9.96 17.56
C LEU A 68 6.65 -9.26 18.94
N PRO A 69 5.73 -8.33 19.25
CA PRO A 69 5.72 -7.65 20.54
C PRO A 69 5.30 -8.57 21.69
N THR A 70 5.71 -8.24 22.91
CA THR A 70 4.98 -8.69 24.10
C THR A 70 3.67 -7.92 24.21
N GLN A 71 2.77 -8.36 25.10
CA GLN A 71 1.50 -7.65 25.32
C GLN A 71 1.73 -6.20 25.79
N GLU A 72 2.70 -5.99 26.66
CA GLU A 72 3.06 -4.65 27.17
C GLU A 72 3.60 -3.74 26.05
N GLU A 73 4.49 -4.25 25.21
CA GLU A 73 5.04 -3.51 24.06
C GLU A 73 3.96 -3.18 23.01
N LEU A 74 2.99 -4.09 22.82
CA LEU A 74 1.87 -3.86 21.91
C LEU A 74 0.96 -2.74 22.44
N GLU A 75 0.63 -2.76 23.71
CA GLU A 75 -0.19 -1.70 24.31
C GLU A 75 0.52 -0.35 24.28
N GLU A 76 1.84 -0.31 24.57
CA GLU A 76 2.64 0.92 24.46
C GLU A 76 2.62 1.47 23.02
N LEU A 77 2.81 0.59 22.02
CA LEU A 77 2.76 0.99 20.61
C LEU A 77 1.37 1.56 20.23
N LYS A 78 0.30 0.88 20.64
CA LYS A 78 -1.06 1.33 20.38
C LYS A 78 -1.33 2.71 20.97
N GLU A 79 -0.91 2.94 22.21
CA GLU A 79 -1.08 4.25 22.86
C GLU A 79 -0.29 5.36 22.13
N LYS A 80 0.95 5.10 21.72
CA LYS A 80 1.73 6.04 20.92
C LYS A 80 1.08 6.34 19.57
N LEU A 81 0.60 5.31 18.85
CA LEU A 81 -0.10 5.51 17.57
C LEU A 81 -1.32 6.41 17.74
N LYS A 82 -2.17 6.14 18.74
CA LYS A 82 -3.36 6.95 19.04
C LYS A 82 -2.99 8.41 19.35
N GLN A 83 -1.99 8.61 20.20
CA GLN A 83 -1.50 9.95 20.55
C GLN A 83 -1.02 10.71 19.32
N TYR A 84 -0.27 10.06 18.41
CA TYR A 84 0.36 10.69 17.27
C TYR A 84 -0.58 10.88 16.07
N MET A 85 -1.72 10.21 16.02
CA MET A 85 -2.72 10.42 14.96
C MET A 85 -3.26 11.85 14.93
N THR A 86 -3.22 12.59 16.05
CA THR A 86 -3.69 13.98 16.07
C THR A 86 -2.76 14.86 15.23
N LEU A 87 -3.32 15.56 14.24
CA LEU A 87 -2.59 16.50 13.39
C LEU A 87 -2.54 17.90 14.02
N ASN A 88 -1.46 18.62 13.70
CA ASN A 88 -1.38 20.04 14.03
C ASN A 88 -2.49 20.83 13.29
N PRO A 89 -3.21 21.77 13.94
CA PRO A 89 -4.28 22.55 13.29
C PRO A 89 -3.86 23.27 12.01
N ARG A 90 -2.58 23.61 11.86
CA ARG A 90 -2.06 24.22 10.63
C ARG A 90 -2.11 23.27 9.42
N VAL A 91 -2.07 21.95 9.65
CA VAL A 91 -2.19 20.97 8.57
C VAL A 91 -3.60 20.98 7.98
N TYR A 92 -4.64 21.05 8.83
CA TYR A 92 -6.02 21.16 8.37
C TYR A 92 -6.23 22.44 7.57
N LYS A 93 -5.73 23.59 8.09
CA LYS A 93 -5.79 24.85 7.38
C LYS A 93 -5.06 24.82 6.04
N HIS A 94 -3.92 24.12 5.97
CA HIS A 94 -3.18 23.95 4.72
C HIS A 94 -4.00 23.15 3.69
N PHE A 95 -4.76 22.13 4.10
CA PHE A 95 -5.66 21.41 3.19
C PHE A 95 -6.74 22.32 2.59
N GLU A 96 -7.31 23.23 3.36
CA GLU A 96 -8.32 24.18 2.87
C GLU A 96 -7.84 25.05 1.70
N GLU A 97 -6.52 25.25 1.58
CA GLU A 97 -5.91 26.07 0.52
C GLU A 97 -5.84 25.35 -0.82
N TYR A 98 -5.75 24.00 -0.84
CA TYR A 98 -5.50 23.24 -2.07
C TYR A 98 -6.26 21.92 -2.19
N ALA A 99 -7.06 21.52 -1.21
CA ALA A 99 -7.85 20.30 -1.28
C ALA A 99 -9.04 20.50 -2.20
N THR A 100 -8.83 20.27 -3.48
CA THR A 100 -9.84 20.29 -4.53
C THR A 100 -9.92 18.95 -5.22
N ASP A 101 -10.97 18.68 -5.96
CA ASP A 101 -11.18 17.43 -6.70
C ASP A 101 -10.06 17.15 -7.73
N ASP A 102 -9.41 18.19 -8.22
CA ASP A 102 -8.32 18.07 -9.20
C ASP A 102 -6.98 17.61 -8.59
N VAL A 103 -6.84 17.67 -7.25
CA VAL A 103 -5.60 17.30 -6.59
C VAL A 103 -5.60 15.82 -6.25
N HIS A 104 -4.78 15.06 -6.93
CA HIS A 104 -4.61 13.63 -6.64
C HIS A 104 -4.10 13.40 -5.20
N PRO A 105 -4.73 12.51 -4.40
CA PRO A 105 -4.39 12.28 -2.99
C PRO A 105 -2.93 11.96 -2.72
N MET A 106 -2.27 11.20 -3.60
CA MET A 106 -0.82 10.94 -3.48
C MET A 106 0.04 12.21 -3.62
N THR A 107 -0.41 13.21 -4.37
CA THR A 107 0.28 14.50 -4.47
C THR A 107 0.13 15.28 -3.17
N ALA A 108 -1.09 15.31 -2.63
CA ALA A 108 -1.38 15.92 -1.34
C ALA A 108 -0.60 15.25 -0.21
N LEU A 109 -0.61 13.91 -0.15
CA LEU A 109 0.11 13.14 0.86
C LEU A 109 1.61 13.42 0.85
N ARG A 110 2.24 13.41 -0.33
CA ARG A 110 3.67 13.72 -0.45
C ARG A 110 4.02 15.11 0.09
N THR A 111 3.22 16.11 -0.26
CA THR A 111 3.39 17.48 0.25
C THR A 111 3.18 17.53 1.76
N SER A 112 2.14 16.88 2.26
CA SER A 112 1.78 16.88 3.68
C SER A 112 2.82 16.18 4.55
N VAL A 113 3.40 15.07 4.09
CA VAL A 113 4.47 14.39 4.83
C VAL A 113 5.71 15.28 4.94
N SER A 114 6.08 15.99 3.88
CA SER A 114 7.15 16.98 3.95
C SER A 114 6.78 18.15 4.88
N TYR A 115 5.53 18.60 4.86
CA TYR A 115 5.06 19.72 5.67
C TYR A 115 5.02 19.41 7.17
N ILE A 116 4.60 18.18 7.56
CA ILE A 116 4.55 17.81 8.98
C ILE A 116 5.93 17.70 9.64
N ALA A 117 7.00 17.53 8.88
CA ALA A 117 8.37 17.58 9.40
C ALA A 117 8.67 18.89 10.16
N HIS A 118 8.07 20.03 9.73
CA HIS A 118 8.23 21.31 10.41
C HIS A 118 7.66 21.36 11.85
N PHE A 119 6.80 20.41 12.19
CA PHE A 119 6.16 20.31 13.51
C PHE A 119 6.72 19.17 14.36
N ASP A 120 7.70 18.44 13.84
CA ASP A 120 8.38 17.39 14.57
C ASP A 120 9.61 17.97 15.27
N PRO A 121 9.61 18.07 16.62
CA PRO A 121 10.74 18.65 17.35
C PRO A 121 12.02 17.83 17.20
N ASP A 122 11.88 16.52 16.90
CA ASP A 122 12.99 15.58 16.81
C ASP A 122 13.31 15.20 15.37
N ALA A 123 12.85 15.99 14.37
CA ALA A 123 12.99 15.65 12.94
C ALA A 123 14.45 15.33 12.53
N GLU A 124 15.41 16.06 13.11
CA GLU A 124 16.84 15.94 12.83
C GLU A 124 17.60 15.12 13.89
N GLU A 125 16.92 14.56 14.89
CA GLU A 125 17.54 13.77 15.95
C GLU A 125 17.86 12.35 15.43
N GLU A 126 19.12 11.90 15.54
CA GLU A 126 19.60 10.68 14.89
C GLU A 126 19.93 9.52 15.88
N THR A 127 19.35 9.55 17.09
CA THR A 127 19.40 8.41 18.01
C THR A 127 18.49 7.27 17.56
N ASP A 128 18.78 6.03 17.97
CA ASP A 128 17.94 4.88 17.66
C ASP A 128 16.52 5.02 18.25
N GLU A 129 16.41 5.61 19.43
CA GLU A 129 15.16 5.86 20.11
C GLU A 129 14.32 6.89 19.34
N SER A 130 14.93 8.02 18.97
CA SER A 130 14.27 9.07 18.20
C SER A 130 13.82 8.57 16.82
N ARG A 131 14.65 7.77 16.14
CA ARG A 131 14.26 7.15 14.85
C ARG A 131 13.05 6.24 14.98
N LYS A 132 13.00 5.39 16.02
CA LYS A 132 11.85 4.51 16.28
C LYS A 132 10.60 5.29 16.59
N ASP A 133 10.68 6.28 17.45
CA ASP A 133 9.53 7.11 17.82
C ASP A 133 9.03 7.93 16.63
N ARG A 134 9.93 8.45 15.81
CA ARG A 134 9.60 9.15 14.55
C ARG A 134 8.90 8.24 13.55
N ALA A 135 9.32 6.97 13.41
CA ALA A 135 8.64 6.00 12.55
C ALA A 135 7.18 5.79 12.99
N ILE A 136 6.94 5.61 14.30
CA ILE A 136 5.58 5.49 14.86
C ILE A 136 4.77 6.75 14.59
N ARG A 137 5.39 7.92 14.76
CA ARG A 137 4.76 9.23 14.58
C ARG A 137 4.36 9.48 13.12
N ILE A 138 5.23 9.14 12.17
CA ILE A 138 4.95 9.27 10.74
C ILE A 138 3.84 8.31 10.34
N GLN A 139 3.92 7.03 10.75
CA GLN A 139 2.91 6.03 10.45
C GLN A 139 1.51 6.46 10.93
N ALA A 140 1.41 6.92 12.18
CA ALA A 140 0.15 7.41 12.73
C ALA A 140 -0.39 8.62 11.95
N LYS A 141 0.48 9.58 11.61
CA LYS A 141 0.08 10.78 10.88
C LYS A 141 -0.33 10.51 9.44
N ILE A 142 0.26 9.54 8.74
CA ILE A 142 -0.12 9.20 7.36
C ILE A 142 -1.60 8.84 7.29
N ALA A 143 -2.10 8.00 8.20
CA ALA A 143 -3.53 7.66 8.25
C ALA A 143 -4.42 8.91 8.38
N SER A 144 -4.05 9.82 9.29
CA SER A 144 -4.81 11.05 9.51
C SER A 144 -4.69 12.05 8.36
N LEU A 145 -3.53 12.13 7.70
CA LEU A 145 -3.33 12.99 6.53
C LEU A 145 -4.21 12.54 5.35
N VAL A 146 -4.23 11.25 5.07
CA VAL A 146 -5.01 10.67 3.97
C VAL A 146 -6.51 10.91 4.19
N THR A 147 -7.00 10.58 5.38
CA THR A 147 -8.43 10.67 5.70
C THR A 147 -8.90 12.11 5.82
N ALA A 148 -8.11 12.99 6.44
CA ALA A 148 -8.44 14.42 6.53
C ALA A 148 -8.47 15.08 5.15
N PHE A 149 -7.47 14.83 4.28
CA PHE A 149 -7.47 15.35 2.92
C PHE A 149 -8.69 14.88 2.13
N SER A 150 -9.03 13.58 2.21
CA SER A 150 -10.19 13.03 1.52
C SER A 150 -11.49 13.74 1.92
N ARG A 151 -11.67 14.03 3.20
CA ARG A 151 -12.86 14.71 3.70
C ARG A 151 -12.91 16.19 3.33
N VAL A 152 -11.79 16.91 3.49
CA VAL A 152 -11.72 18.35 3.18
C VAL A 152 -12.01 18.62 1.70
N ARG A 153 -11.50 17.82 0.78
CA ARG A 153 -11.79 18.00 -0.66
C ARG A 153 -13.26 17.78 -1.01
N GLU A 154 -13.98 16.98 -0.21
CA GLU A 154 -15.43 16.78 -0.33
C GLU A 154 -16.23 17.87 0.42
N GLY A 155 -15.57 18.87 0.97
CA GLY A 155 -16.24 19.93 1.78
C GLY A 155 -16.72 19.44 3.15
N LYS A 156 -16.18 18.32 3.64
CA LYS A 156 -16.52 17.73 4.94
C LYS A 156 -15.46 18.09 5.97
N GLU A 157 -15.87 18.27 7.23
CA GLU A 157 -14.93 18.47 8.34
C GLU A 157 -14.09 17.20 8.58
N PRO A 158 -12.78 17.32 8.83
CA PRO A 158 -11.95 16.20 9.26
C PRO A 158 -12.47 15.57 10.56
N VAL A 159 -12.46 14.25 10.63
CA VAL A 159 -12.82 13.50 11.84
C VAL A 159 -11.58 13.26 12.69
N LYS A 160 -11.67 13.54 13.97
CA LYS A 160 -10.58 13.27 14.91
C LYS A 160 -10.49 11.77 15.21
N PRO A 161 -9.28 11.23 15.44
CA PRO A 161 -9.13 9.83 15.83
C PRO A 161 -9.89 9.53 17.13
N ASN A 162 -10.42 8.32 17.23
CA ASN A 162 -11.07 7.78 18.42
C ASN A 162 -10.09 6.86 19.17
N SER A 163 -9.80 7.16 20.44
CA SER A 163 -8.84 6.42 21.26
C SER A 163 -9.24 4.96 21.52
N ASP A 164 -10.52 4.61 21.36
CA ASP A 164 -11.02 3.27 21.64
C ASP A 164 -10.90 2.31 20.45
N LEU A 165 -10.51 2.82 19.30
CA LEU A 165 -10.42 2.06 18.06
C LEU A 165 -8.98 1.57 17.78
N SER A 166 -8.87 0.42 17.11
CA SER A 166 -7.61 -0.05 16.50
C SER A 166 -7.16 0.88 15.38
N TYR A 167 -5.93 0.72 14.90
CA TYR A 167 -5.41 1.49 13.77
C TYR A 167 -6.30 1.36 12.52
N ALA A 168 -6.67 0.13 12.15
CA ALA A 168 -7.52 -0.14 11.01
C ALA A 168 -8.92 0.47 11.16
N ALA A 169 -9.55 0.29 12.33
CA ALA A 169 -10.86 0.86 12.61
C ALA A 169 -10.83 2.39 12.63
N ASN A 170 -9.76 3.00 13.16
CA ASN A 170 -9.59 4.45 13.17
C ASN A 170 -9.45 5.04 11.76
N PHE A 171 -8.69 4.38 10.88
CA PHE A 171 -8.59 4.83 9.49
C PHE A 171 -9.97 4.91 8.83
N LEU A 172 -10.76 3.83 8.90
CA LEU A 172 -12.11 3.79 8.32
C LEU A 172 -13.05 4.80 8.99
N TYR A 173 -13.01 4.91 10.31
CA TYR A 173 -13.78 5.88 11.08
C TYR A 173 -13.46 7.33 10.68
N MET A 174 -12.17 7.68 10.60
CA MET A 174 -11.77 9.03 10.20
C MET A 174 -12.11 9.33 8.73
N LEU A 175 -12.09 8.33 7.85
CA LEU A 175 -12.44 8.49 6.44
C LEU A 175 -13.95 8.69 6.25
N LYS A 176 -14.75 7.78 6.82
CA LYS A 176 -16.21 7.73 6.64
C LYS A 176 -16.95 8.73 7.54
N GLY A 177 -16.48 8.93 8.77
CA GLY A 177 -17.14 9.74 9.79
C GLY A 177 -18.14 8.98 10.64
N GLU A 178 -18.18 7.65 10.48
CA GLU A 178 -19.02 6.72 11.23
C GLU A 178 -18.23 5.48 11.60
N LEU A 179 -18.70 4.75 12.61
CA LEU A 179 -18.03 3.54 13.06
C LEU A 179 -18.12 2.44 11.99
N PRO A 180 -16.99 1.84 11.60
CA PRO A 180 -17.00 0.71 10.68
C PRO A 180 -17.61 -0.54 11.33
N SER A 181 -18.15 -1.45 10.51
CA SER A 181 -18.57 -2.78 10.95
C SER A 181 -17.35 -3.65 11.29
N ASP A 182 -17.57 -4.72 12.08
CA ASP A 182 -16.51 -5.68 12.42
C ASP A 182 -15.91 -6.32 11.16
N THR A 183 -16.73 -6.58 10.15
CA THR A 183 -16.27 -7.13 8.86
C THR A 183 -15.40 -6.16 8.10
N GLU A 184 -15.73 -4.87 8.07
CA GLU A 184 -14.88 -3.84 7.45
C GLU A 184 -13.54 -3.73 8.18
N VAL A 185 -13.55 -3.75 9.51
CA VAL A 185 -12.32 -3.71 10.30
C VAL A 185 -11.44 -4.93 10.04
N GLU A 186 -12.02 -6.13 10.04
CA GLU A 186 -11.31 -7.38 9.75
C GLU A 186 -10.70 -7.35 8.33
N ALA A 187 -11.48 -6.98 7.33
CA ALA A 187 -11.04 -6.92 5.94
C ALA A 187 -9.93 -5.90 5.72
N PHE A 188 -10.06 -4.71 6.35
CA PHE A 188 -9.05 -3.67 6.22
C PHE A 188 -7.76 -4.02 6.99
N ASN A 189 -7.87 -4.59 8.19
CA ASN A 189 -6.72 -5.08 8.95
C ASN A 189 -5.92 -6.12 8.15
N LYS A 190 -6.60 -7.14 7.58
CA LYS A 190 -5.96 -8.14 6.72
C LYS A 190 -5.32 -7.52 5.49
N ALA A 191 -5.98 -6.57 4.85
CA ALA A 191 -5.42 -5.86 3.70
C ALA A 191 -4.14 -5.11 4.06
N LEU A 192 -4.10 -4.41 5.19
CA LEU A 192 -2.90 -3.72 5.69
C LEU A 192 -1.76 -4.71 5.97
N ILE A 193 -2.04 -5.84 6.63
CA ILE A 193 -1.04 -6.89 6.91
C ILE A 193 -0.43 -7.42 5.61
N LEU A 194 -1.27 -7.76 4.63
CA LEU A 194 -0.85 -8.38 3.37
C LEU A 194 -0.07 -7.42 2.45
N HIS A 195 -0.20 -6.11 2.66
CA HIS A 195 0.51 -5.08 1.88
C HIS A 195 1.67 -4.43 2.65
N ALA A 196 1.95 -4.83 3.90
CA ALA A 196 2.90 -4.13 4.76
C ALA A 196 4.34 -4.15 4.22
N ASP A 197 4.78 -5.26 3.62
CA ASP A 197 6.10 -5.35 3.00
C ASP A 197 6.15 -6.40 1.88
N HIS A 198 7.10 -6.23 0.96
CA HIS A 198 7.37 -7.19 -0.12
C HIS A 198 8.80 -7.00 -0.60
N GLU A 199 9.78 -7.36 0.26
CA GLU A 199 11.21 -7.21 0.00
C GLU A 199 11.60 -5.76 -0.37
N LEU A 200 12.46 -5.61 -1.36
CA LEU A 200 12.88 -4.30 -1.87
C LEU A 200 11.95 -3.83 -3.01
N ASN A 201 10.68 -3.59 -2.66
CA ASN A 201 9.76 -2.93 -3.58
C ASN A 201 10.28 -1.53 -3.99
N ALA A 202 9.71 -0.94 -5.05
CA ALA A 202 10.23 0.32 -5.60
C ALA A 202 10.21 1.47 -4.58
N SER A 203 9.24 1.52 -3.67
CA SER A 203 9.17 2.55 -2.63
C SER A 203 10.23 2.36 -1.56
N ALA A 204 10.36 1.14 -1.02
CA ALA A 204 11.38 0.81 -0.01
C ALA A 204 12.80 1.04 -0.57
N PHE A 205 13.06 0.64 -1.83
CA PHE A 205 14.33 0.88 -2.48
C PHE A 205 14.61 2.37 -2.67
N THR A 206 13.61 3.16 -3.07
CA THR A 206 13.73 4.62 -3.23
C THR A 206 14.00 5.30 -1.90
N ALA A 207 13.30 4.92 -0.82
CA ALA A 207 13.57 5.42 0.52
C ALA A 207 15.01 5.13 0.95
N ARG A 208 15.47 3.89 0.76
CA ARG A 208 16.86 3.47 1.05
C ARG A 208 17.88 4.31 0.30
N CYS A 209 17.65 4.56 -0.99
CA CYS A 209 18.53 5.43 -1.78
C CYS A 209 18.58 6.86 -1.22
N ALA A 210 17.43 7.42 -0.85
CA ALA A 210 17.36 8.78 -0.30
C ALA A 210 18.13 8.89 1.02
N VAL A 211 17.85 8.01 1.99
CA VAL A 211 18.49 8.05 3.31
C VAL A 211 19.96 7.60 3.30
N SER A 212 20.44 6.93 2.24
CA SER A 212 21.83 6.54 2.10
C SER A 212 22.78 7.74 2.02
N SER A 213 22.26 8.92 1.73
CA SER A 213 23.01 10.18 1.76
C SER A 213 23.06 10.82 3.15
N LEU A 214 22.58 10.14 4.19
CA LEU A 214 22.36 10.65 5.54
C LEU A 214 21.30 11.77 5.60
N SER A 215 20.34 11.73 4.69
CA SER A 215 19.15 12.57 4.75
C SER A 215 18.17 12.04 5.80
N ASP A 216 17.32 12.91 6.31
CA ASP A 216 16.32 12.61 7.34
C ASP A 216 15.26 11.60 6.88
N MET A 217 14.52 11.04 7.84
CA MET A 217 13.50 10.02 7.58
C MET A 217 12.33 10.58 6.75
N TYR A 218 11.92 11.83 6.96
CA TYR A 218 10.85 12.46 6.18
C TYR A 218 11.20 12.55 4.70
N SER A 219 12.44 12.93 4.38
CA SER A 219 12.96 12.95 3.01
C SER A 219 12.91 11.56 2.36
N GLY A 220 13.28 10.50 3.10
CA GLY A 220 13.17 9.12 2.64
C GLY A 220 11.73 8.71 2.34
N ILE A 221 10.79 9.01 3.23
CA ILE A 221 9.37 8.69 3.07
C ILE A 221 8.74 9.49 1.93
N VAL A 222 9.05 10.78 1.80
CA VAL A 222 8.59 11.62 0.67
C VAL A 222 9.05 11.05 -0.67
N ALA A 223 10.30 10.59 -0.77
CA ALA A 223 10.83 9.94 -1.96
C ALA A 223 10.10 8.61 -2.26
N ALA A 224 9.83 7.79 -1.23
CA ALA A 224 9.06 6.56 -1.35
C ALA A 224 7.62 6.81 -1.83
N ILE A 225 6.92 7.80 -1.27
CA ILE A 225 5.57 8.20 -1.71
C ILE A 225 5.60 8.66 -3.18
N GLY A 226 6.65 9.35 -3.60
CA GLY A 226 6.86 9.71 -5.00
C GLY A 226 6.93 8.51 -5.94
N SER A 227 7.65 7.45 -5.54
CA SER A 227 7.72 6.19 -6.26
C SER A 227 6.38 5.42 -6.22
N LEU A 228 5.71 5.40 -5.06
CA LEU A 228 4.45 4.69 -4.85
C LEU A 228 3.33 5.18 -5.78
N LYS A 229 3.31 6.46 -6.12
CA LYS A 229 2.32 7.07 -7.03
C LYS A 229 2.35 6.45 -8.43
N GLY A 230 3.43 5.79 -8.82
CA GLY A 230 3.59 5.27 -10.18
C GLY A 230 2.57 4.18 -10.54
N PRO A 231 1.97 4.22 -11.76
CA PRO A 231 0.95 3.24 -12.19
C PRO A 231 1.50 1.81 -12.36
N LEU A 232 2.82 1.65 -12.35
CA LEU A 232 3.50 0.34 -12.39
C LEU A 232 3.92 -0.13 -10.98
N HIS A 233 3.47 0.54 -9.94
CA HIS A 233 3.72 0.22 -8.54
C HIS A 233 2.43 0.37 -7.73
N GLY A 234 2.33 1.21 -6.71
CA GLY A 234 1.14 1.32 -5.86
C GLY A 234 -0.16 1.73 -6.57
N GLY A 235 -0.07 2.40 -7.73
CA GLY A 235 -1.25 2.73 -8.55
C GLY A 235 -1.92 1.56 -9.27
N ALA A 236 -1.39 0.33 -9.16
CA ALA A 236 -1.95 -0.83 -9.85
C ALA A 236 -3.36 -1.19 -9.32
N ASN A 237 -3.59 -1.12 -8.03
CA ASN A 237 -4.87 -1.40 -7.39
C ASN A 237 -5.99 -0.44 -7.87
N GLU A 238 -5.71 0.85 -7.96
CA GLU A 238 -6.62 1.85 -8.53
C GLU A 238 -6.97 1.52 -10.00
N GLN A 239 -5.99 1.08 -10.79
CA GLN A 239 -6.23 0.69 -12.19
C GLN A 239 -7.09 -0.58 -12.30
N VAL A 240 -6.98 -1.52 -11.36
CA VAL A 240 -7.89 -2.68 -11.28
C VAL A 240 -9.33 -2.19 -11.09
N MET A 241 -9.57 -1.31 -10.15
CA MET A 241 -10.94 -0.82 -9.90
C MET A 241 -11.49 -0.03 -11.08
N LYS A 242 -10.68 0.79 -11.74
CA LYS A 242 -11.08 1.47 -12.99
C LYS A 242 -11.48 0.46 -14.06
N MET A 243 -10.69 -0.59 -14.25
CA MET A 243 -10.99 -1.67 -15.18
C MET A 243 -12.31 -2.39 -14.83
N LEU A 244 -12.51 -2.76 -13.58
CA LEU A 244 -13.75 -3.42 -13.12
C LEU A 244 -14.98 -2.52 -13.32
N SER A 245 -14.82 -1.21 -13.12
CA SER A 245 -15.92 -0.23 -13.34
C SER A 245 -16.32 -0.05 -14.80
N GLU A 246 -15.48 -0.48 -15.77
CA GLU A 246 -15.82 -0.51 -17.20
C GLU A 246 -16.78 -1.66 -17.55
N VAL A 247 -16.85 -2.71 -16.72
CA VAL A 247 -17.73 -3.88 -16.91
C VAL A 247 -19.04 -3.66 -16.13
N LYS A 248 -20.14 -3.47 -16.84
CA LYS A 248 -21.42 -3.07 -16.22
C LYS A 248 -22.26 -4.23 -15.73
N SER A 249 -22.04 -5.42 -16.24
CA SER A 249 -22.77 -6.62 -15.86
C SER A 249 -21.94 -7.88 -16.13
N LEU A 250 -22.32 -8.99 -15.50
CA LEU A 250 -21.68 -10.27 -15.69
C LEU A 250 -21.68 -10.72 -17.16
N ASP A 251 -22.74 -10.46 -17.89
CA ASP A 251 -22.89 -10.84 -19.30
C ASP A 251 -21.93 -10.07 -20.24
N GLU A 252 -21.39 -8.95 -19.81
CA GLU A 252 -20.46 -8.13 -20.60
C GLU A 252 -19.01 -8.59 -20.46
N VAL A 253 -18.67 -9.42 -19.48
CA VAL A 253 -17.28 -9.82 -19.15
C VAL A 253 -16.55 -10.38 -20.37
N ASP A 254 -17.16 -11.34 -21.06
CA ASP A 254 -16.51 -12.01 -22.21
C ASP A 254 -16.23 -11.03 -23.35
N ASN A 255 -17.20 -10.21 -23.72
CA ASN A 255 -17.05 -9.22 -24.77
C ASN A 255 -16.02 -8.13 -24.40
N TYR A 256 -15.97 -7.75 -23.13
CA TYR A 256 -14.97 -6.81 -22.61
C TYR A 256 -13.55 -7.36 -22.72
N LEU A 257 -13.35 -8.59 -22.23
CA LEU A 257 -12.03 -9.24 -22.28
C LEU A 257 -11.57 -9.51 -23.72
N ASP A 258 -12.46 -9.95 -24.60
CA ASP A 258 -12.16 -10.16 -26.02
C ASP A 258 -11.60 -8.88 -26.68
N LYS A 259 -12.23 -7.74 -26.44
CA LYS A 259 -11.76 -6.45 -26.93
C LYS A 259 -10.39 -6.06 -26.38
N LYS A 260 -10.20 -6.17 -25.07
CA LYS A 260 -8.92 -5.84 -24.42
C LYS A 260 -7.79 -6.75 -24.91
N LEU A 261 -8.03 -8.05 -25.00
CA LEU A 261 -7.03 -9.03 -25.45
C LEU A 261 -6.69 -8.90 -26.93
N ALA A 262 -7.69 -8.62 -27.81
CA ALA A 262 -7.45 -8.36 -29.22
C ALA A 262 -6.57 -7.11 -29.44
N ASN A 263 -6.75 -6.08 -28.63
CA ASN A 263 -5.96 -4.85 -28.64
C ASN A 263 -4.59 -5.02 -27.92
N LYS A 264 -4.29 -6.19 -27.36
CA LYS A 264 -3.08 -6.44 -26.53
C LYS A 264 -2.99 -5.50 -25.32
N GLU A 265 -4.12 -5.05 -24.81
CA GLU A 265 -4.19 -4.27 -23.57
C GLU A 265 -3.94 -5.18 -22.37
N LYS A 266 -3.35 -4.60 -21.31
CA LYS A 266 -3.13 -5.34 -20.06
C LYS A 266 -4.44 -5.46 -19.29
N ILE A 267 -4.68 -6.65 -18.77
CA ILE A 267 -5.70 -6.89 -17.75
C ILE A 267 -5.01 -6.67 -16.40
N MET A 268 -5.46 -5.65 -15.67
CA MET A 268 -4.83 -5.24 -14.42
C MET A 268 -5.12 -6.25 -13.31
N GLY A 269 -4.19 -6.38 -12.35
CA GLY A 269 -4.31 -7.30 -11.22
C GLY A 269 -3.93 -8.76 -11.52
N PHE A 270 -3.31 -9.05 -12.68
CA PHE A 270 -2.88 -10.38 -13.06
C PHE A 270 -1.38 -10.49 -13.29
N GLY A 271 -0.85 -11.65 -12.90
CA GLY A 271 0.57 -11.96 -13.01
C GLY A 271 1.43 -11.25 -11.97
N HIS A 272 2.57 -11.83 -11.69
CA HIS A 272 3.54 -11.29 -10.75
C HIS A 272 4.96 -11.53 -11.24
N ARG A 273 5.88 -10.60 -10.92
CA ARG A 273 7.28 -10.76 -11.36
C ARG A 273 7.99 -11.89 -10.60
N VAL A 274 7.67 -12.06 -9.32
CA VAL A 274 8.28 -13.05 -8.41
C VAL A 274 7.45 -14.34 -8.37
N TYR A 275 6.16 -14.26 -8.05
CA TYR A 275 5.28 -15.42 -7.93
C TYR A 275 4.86 -15.96 -9.29
N LYS A 276 5.30 -17.18 -9.63
CA LYS A 276 4.94 -17.84 -10.90
C LYS A 276 3.70 -18.74 -10.77
N GLU A 277 3.47 -19.26 -9.56
CA GLU A 277 2.36 -20.18 -9.25
C GLU A 277 1.19 -19.50 -8.54
N GLY A 278 1.25 -18.15 -8.39
CA GLY A 278 0.23 -17.35 -7.76
C GLY A 278 0.73 -16.60 -6.52
N ASP A 279 0.11 -15.45 -6.27
CA ASP A 279 0.41 -14.62 -5.10
C ASP A 279 -0.27 -15.21 -3.86
N PRO A 280 0.47 -15.66 -2.81
CA PRO A 280 -0.11 -16.29 -1.63
C PRO A 280 -1.09 -15.38 -0.89
N ARG A 281 -0.98 -14.07 -1.06
CA ARG A 281 -1.83 -13.07 -0.42
C ARG A 281 -3.23 -12.98 -1.05
N ALA A 282 -3.34 -13.30 -2.34
CA ALA A 282 -4.58 -13.11 -3.12
C ALA A 282 -5.75 -13.96 -2.58
N LYS A 283 -5.49 -15.16 -2.00
CA LYS A 283 -6.53 -16.02 -1.43
C LYS A 283 -7.30 -15.36 -0.29
N TYR A 284 -6.60 -14.64 0.59
CA TYR A 284 -7.21 -13.92 1.72
C TYR A 284 -8.07 -12.77 1.26
N LEU A 285 -7.57 -11.99 0.31
CA LEU A 285 -8.32 -10.85 -0.25
C LEU A 285 -9.52 -11.32 -1.07
N LYS A 286 -9.44 -12.45 -1.75
CA LYS A 286 -10.57 -13.06 -2.43
C LYS A 286 -11.67 -13.46 -1.45
N GLU A 287 -11.31 -14.07 -0.32
CA GLU A 287 -12.25 -14.41 0.74
C GLU A 287 -12.89 -13.16 1.36
N MET A 288 -12.09 -12.15 1.70
CA MET A 288 -12.58 -10.89 2.23
C MET A 288 -13.47 -10.17 1.21
N SER A 289 -13.11 -10.19 -0.07
CA SER A 289 -13.95 -9.64 -1.15
C SER A 289 -15.32 -10.31 -1.17
N ARG A 290 -15.37 -11.64 -1.13
CA ARG A 290 -16.63 -12.40 -1.06
C ARG A 290 -17.49 -11.99 0.14
N LYS A 291 -16.87 -11.89 1.32
CA LYS A 291 -17.57 -11.57 2.57
C LYS A 291 -18.14 -10.16 2.53
N ILE A 292 -17.29 -9.16 2.22
CA ILE A 292 -17.68 -7.77 2.29
C ILE A 292 -18.64 -7.36 1.16
N THR A 293 -18.46 -7.86 -0.06
CA THR A 293 -19.40 -7.58 -1.16
C THR A 293 -20.79 -8.14 -0.87
N SER A 294 -20.89 -9.28 -0.17
CA SER A 294 -22.16 -9.86 0.25
C SER A 294 -22.85 -9.00 1.31
N GLU A 295 -22.11 -8.42 2.24
CA GLU A 295 -22.68 -7.60 3.32
C GLU A 295 -23.09 -6.20 2.83
N THR A 296 -22.36 -5.65 1.86
CA THR A 296 -22.56 -4.29 1.35
C THR A 296 -23.43 -4.23 0.08
N GLY A 297 -23.89 -5.37 -0.42
CA GLY A 297 -24.76 -5.44 -1.61
C GLY A 297 -24.02 -5.34 -2.95
N HIS A 298 -22.69 -5.47 -2.96
CA HIS A 298 -21.86 -5.45 -4.17
C HIS A 298 -21.60 -6.86 -4.76
N ASN A 299 -22.51 -7.81 -4.60
CA ASN A 299 -22.33 -9.21 -5.04
C ASN A 299 -21.96 -9.31 -6.52
N GLU A 300 -22.58 -8.52 -7.39
CA GLU A 300 -22.30 -8.55 -8.83
C GLU A 300 -20.85 -8.20 -9.15
N LEU A 301 -20.25 -7.28 -8.42
CA LEU A 301 -18.83 -6.93 -8.59
C LEU A 301 -17.93 -8.13 -8.28
N TYR A 302 -18.26 -8.92 -7.26
CA TYR A 302 -17.52 -10.14 -6.93
C TYR A 302 -17.69 -11.20 -8.03
N GLU A 303 -18.92 -11.41 -8.54
CA GLU A 303 -19.17 -12.36 -9.63
C GLU A 303 -18.45 -11.96 -10.93
N ILE A 304 -18.44 -10.67 -11.28
CA ILE A 304 -17.66 -10.14 -12.39
C ILE A 304 -16.17 -10.46 -12.19
N SER A 305 -15.65 -10.23 -10.98
CA SER A 305 -14.25 -10.52 -10.66
C SER A 305 -13.91 -12.01 -10.80
N LEU A 306 -14.80 -12.90 -10.36
CA LEU A 306 -14.64 -14.35 -10.53
C LEU A 306 -14.66 -14.78 -12.01
N ALA A 307 -15.54 -14.18 -12.81
CA ALA A 307 -15.63 -14.47 -14.24
C ALA A 307 -14.35 -14.02 -14.97
N ILE A 308 -13.81 -12.83 -14.63
CA ILE A 308 -12.53 -12.35 -15.17
C ILE A 308 -11.38 -13.25 -14.74
N GLU A 309 -11.29 -13.60 -13.46
CA GLU A 309 -10.27 -14.53 -12.93
C GLU A 309 -10.28 -15.86 -13.69
N LYS A 310 -11.47 -16.46 -13.82
CA LYS A 310 -11.63 -17.73 -14.52
C LYS A 310 -11.17 -17.63 -15.97
N ARG A 311 -11.60 -16.60 -16.69
CA ARG A 311 -11.24 -16.40 -18.10
C ARG A 311 -9.74 -16.18 -18.28
N MET A 312 -9.10 -15.39 -17.43
CA MET A 312 -7.66 -15.14 -17.48
C MET A 312 -6.84 -16.38 -17.15
N HIS A 313 -7.32 -17.19 -16.22
CA HIS A 313 -6.70 -18.49 -15.92
C HIS A 313 -6.80 -19.45 -17.11
N ASP A 314 -8.00 -19.64 -17.64
CA ASP A 314 -8.29 -20.62 -18.69
C ASP A 314 -7.57 -20.28 -20.03
N GLU A 315 -7.48 -19.01 -20.40
CA GLU A 315 -6.89 -18.60 -21.68
C GLU A 315 -5.38 -18.27 -21.61
N LYS A 316 -4.91 -17.78 -20.49
CA LYS A 316 -3.53 -17.26 -20.36
C LYS A 316 -2.73 -17.95 -19.26
N GLY A 317 -3.34 -18.80 -18.44
CA GLY A 317 -2.69 -19.39 -17.26
C GLY A 317 -2.28 -18.33 -16.24
N LEU A 318 -2.92 -17.15 -16.24
CA LEU A 318 -2.60 -16.05 -15.34
C LEU A 318 -3.48 -16.11 -14.08
N ILE A 319 -2.84 -15.90 -12.94
CA ILE A 319 -3.47 -15.93 -11.62
C ILE A 319 -3.52 -14.50 -11.08
N PRO A 320 -4.59 -14.10 -10.34
CA PRO A 320 -4.67 -12.82 -9.68
C PRO A 320 -3.50 -12.57 -8.73
N ASN A 321 -3.01 -11.35 -8.70
CA ASN A 321 -2.11 -10.87 -7.67
C ASN A 321 -2.88 -10.17 -6.54
N VAL A 322 -2.17 -9.63 -5.56
CA VAL A 322 -2.74 -8.97 -4.38
C VAL A 322 -3.65 -7.79 -4.74
N ASP A 323 -3.40 -7.08 -5.85
CA ASP A 323 -4.14 -5.88 -6.25
C ASP A 323 -5.55 -6.20 -6.76
N PHE A 324 -5.79 -7.39 -7.31
CA PHE A 324 -7.05 -7.71 -7.98
C PHE A 324 -8.25 -7.70 -7.02
N PHE A 325 -8.19 -8.53 -5.97
CA PHE A 325 -9.29 -8.61 -5.01
C PHE A 325 -9.24 -7.52 -3.93
N SER A 326 -8.08 -6.91 -3.63
CA SER A 326 -8.06 -5.77 -2.73
C SER A 326 -8.82 -4.55 -3.28
N ALA A 327 -8.88 -4.39 -4.60
CA ALA A 327 -9.66 -3.34 -5.23
C ALA A 327 -11.16 -3.47 -4.92
N THR A 328 -11.72 -4.69 -5.00
CA THR A 328 -13.13 -4.95 -4.66
C THR A 328 -13.39 -4.82 -3.15
N VAL A 329 -12.44 -5.23 -2.31
CA VAL A 329 -12.52 -5.05 -0.85
C VAL A 329 -12.64 -3.57 -0.50
N TYR A 330 -11.72 -2.73 -1.01
CA TYR A 330 -11.73 -1.30 -0.73
C TYR A 330 -12.95 -0.58 -1.29
N HIS A 331 -13.37 -0.93 -2.52
CA HIS A 331 -14.57 -0.36 -3.11
C HIS A 331 -15.83 -0.66 -2.29
N SER A 332 -15.97 -1.89 -1.80
CA SER A 332 -17.11 -2.30 -0.99
C SER A 332 -17.16 -1.66 0.40
N MET A 333 -16.03 -1.15 0.90
CA MET A 333 -15.95 -0.30 2.08
C MET A 333 -16.20 1.19 1.79
N GLU A 334 -16.63 1.53 0.57
CA GLU A 334 -16.87 2.90 0.13
C GLU A 334 -15.64 3.81 0.17
N ILE A 335 -14.44 3.21 0.09
CA ILE A 335 -13.20 3.97 -0.01
C ILE A 335 -13.11 4.56 -1.43
N PRO A 336 -12.90 5.88 -1.60
CA PRO A 336 -12.68 6.47 -2.92
C PRO A 336 -11.51 5.81 -3.66
N HIS A 337 -11.67 5.55 -4.96
CA HIS A 337 -10.68 4.76 -5.72
C HIS A 337 -9.28 5.37 -5.71
N ASP A 338 -9.18 6.69 -5.73
CA ASP A 338 -7.90 7.41 -5.68
C ASP A 338 -7.25 7.47 -4.28
N ILE A 339 -7.97 6.96 -3.26
CA ILE A 339 -7.43 6.73 -1.90
C ILE A 339 -6.77 5.33 -1.78
N PHE A 340 -6.98 4.41 -2.72
CA PHE A 340 -6.39 3.07 -2.65
C PHE A 340 -4.87 3.11 -2.59
N THR A 341 -4.22 3.89 -3.47
CA THR A 341 -2.76 4.05 -3.46
C THR A 341 -2.22 4.68 -2.15
N PRO A 342 -2.83 5.76 -1.60
CA PRO A 342 -2.44 6.31 -0.30
C PRO A 342 -2.47 5.33 0.88
N ILE A 343 -3.30 4.29 0.86
CA ILE A 343 -3.36 3.26 1.92
C ILE A 343 -2.04 2.49 2.04
N PHE A 344 -1.29 2.37 0.95
CA PHE A 344 -0.01 1.65 0.91
C PHE A 344 1.19 2.48 1.40
N ALA A 345 0.98 3.74 1.79
CA ALA A 345 2.05 4.65 2.20
C ALA A 345 2.54 4.45 3.65
#